data_d70723e9294d9795e02766922153ba88
#
_entry.id   d70723e9294d9795e02766922153ba88
#
_cell.length_a   1.000
_cell.length_b   1.000
_cell.length_c   1.000
_cell.angle_alpha   90.00
_cell.angle_beta   90.00
_cell.angle_gamma   90.00
#
_symmetry.space_group_name_H-M   'P 1'
#
loop_
_entity.id
_entity.type
_entity.pdbx_description
1 polymer ?
#
loop_
_entity_poly.entity_id
_entity_poly.type
_entity_poly.pdbx_seq_one_letter_code
_entity_poly.pdbx_strand_id
1 'polypeptide(L)'
;MIKLTINKIFCMRVTTSFPLGTLRDTPSEAEIISHQLLLKAGYIRRVNSGIYAYMPLMLRVIEKISSIIERELKSIGCTKLLLPQLHPADLWKKSERWEGYTAGEGIMFNLKDRQGKEFGLAPTHEEVITSIASEIINSYKQLSQCFYQIQTKFRDEIRPRFGLMRSREFIMKDGYSFHSSENDLASFYEKMGKAYENIFKSCGLETVGVEADSGAIGGASSKEFMVTADSGEDAILFTQSGSYAANIEKAISIPTQPISLKEDISGLLETPHQKTIFDVCKNNDLDPSQIVKVVVFLAKFEGKLEIPILACIRGDQHINEVKLFNRINKLHSSSLIKLQIVEDKNIIEKNLVNFPLGFIGPDLENETIKASSNWDKKWIRIIDPSASNLSKFVSGANKENFHKVFQRFDFSPKDYISR
;
A
#
# COMPACT_ATOMS: atom_id res chain seq x y z
N MET A 1 -28.11 -54.18 -12.86
CA MET A 1 -27.54 -54.02 -11.51
C MET A 1 -27.11 -52.57 -11.34
N ILE A 2 -28.03 -51.74 -10.80
CA ILE A 2 -27.82 -50.28 -10.66
C ILE A 2 -27.06 -50.09 -9.34
N LYS A 3 -25.81 -49.61 -9.42
CA LYS A 3 -25.04 -49.18 -8.25
C LYS A 3 -25.58 -47.85 -7.77
N LEU A 4 -26.40 -47.85 -6.75
CA LEU A 4 -26.73 -46.66 -5.98
C LEU A 4 -25.49 -46.20 -5.23
N THR A 5 -24.87 -45.11 -5.70
CA THR A 5 -23.86 -44.41 -4.94
C THR A 5 -24.59 -43.61 -3.83
N ILE A 6 -24.58 -44.13 -2.63
CA ILE A 6 -25.09 -43.42 -1.46
C ILE A 6 -24.10 -42.28 -1.18
N ASN A 7 -24.48 -41.07 -1.61
CA ASN A 7 -23.85 -39.86 -1.11
C ASN A 7 -24.09 -39.84 0.41
N LYS A 8 -23.04 -40.05 1.20
CA LYS A 8 -23.09 -39.84 2.64
C LYS A 8 -23.38 -38.34 2.86
N ILE A 9 -24.64 -38.00 3.09
CA ILE A 9 -25.03 -36.75 3.68
C ILE A 9 -24.46 -36.76 5.09
N PHE A 10 -23.37 -36.01 5.29
CA PHE A 10 -22.85 -35.72 6.61
C PHE A 10 -23.87 -34.87 7.34
N CYS A 11 -24.82 -35.49 8.01
CA CYS A 11 -25.71 -34.79 8.94
C CYS A 11 -24.84 -34.35 10.14
N MET A 12 -24.59 -33.05 10.21
CA MET A 12 -23.87 -32.45 11.32
C MET A 12 -24.77 -32.48 12.56
N ARG A 13 -24.60 -33.47 13.41
CA ARG A 13 -25.21 -33.44 14.75
C ARG A 13 -24.42 -32.40 15.57
N VAL A 14 -25.07 -31.27 15.87
CA VAL A 14 -24.62 -30.38 16.94
C VAL A 14 -24.85 -31.12 18.22
N THR A 15 -23.80 -31.66 18.81
CA THR A 15 -23.90 -32.41 20.08
C THR A 15 -24.11 -31.39 21.20
N THR A 16 -25.00 -31.72 22.14
CA THR A 16 -25.24 -30.96 23.37
C THR A 16 -23.99 -30.86 24.26
N SER A 17 -22.93 -31.58 23.93
CA SER A 17 -21.65 -31.59 24.64
C SER A 17 -20.74 -30.36 24.34
N PHE A 18 -21.04 -29.57 23.32
CA PHE A 18 -20.30 -28.35 23.01
C PHE A 18 -21.20 -27.11 22.99
N PRO A 19 -21.06 -26.18 23.96
CA PRO A 19 -21.81 -24.95 23.96
C PRO A 19 -21.34 -24.07 22.79
N LEU A 20 -22.21 -23.82 21.80
CA LEU A 20 -21.90 -22.92 20.67
C LEU A 20 -21.65 -21.48 21.11
N GLY A 21 -22.15 -21.12 22.32
CA GLY A 21 -21.92 -19.80 22.88
C GLY A 21 -22.46 -18.67 22.01
N THR A 22 -23.63 -18.86 21.38
CA THR A 22 -24.28 -17.82 20.59
C THR A 22 -24.64 -16.60 21.44
N LEU A 23 -24.60 -15.41 20.85
CA LEU A 23 -24.95 -14.17 21.51
C LEU A 23 -26.32 -13.69 21.03
N ARG A 24 -27.14 -13.19 21.96
CA ARG A 24 -28.42 -12.57 21.62
C ARG A 24 -28.22 -11.21 20.98
N ASP A 25 -27.39 -10.39 21.59
CA ASP A 25 -27.14 -9.02 21.18
C ASP A 25 -25.81 -8.93 20.41
N THR A 26 -25.71 -7.95 19.55
CA THR A 26 -24.47 -7.64 18.81
C THR A 26 -23.53 -6.87 19.71
N PRO A 27 -22.27 -7.31 19.90
CA PRO A 27 -21.27 -6.54 20.61
C PRO A 27 -21.06 -5.17 19.96
N SER A 28 -20.93 -4.11 20.78
CA SER A 28 -20.83 -2.73 20.31
C SER A 28 -19.59 -2.45 19.46
N GLU A 29 -18.53 -3.24 19.64
CA GLU A 29 -17.31 -3.15 18.86
C GLU A 29 -17.39 -3.78 17.45
N ALA A 30 -18.49 -4.47 17.12
CA ALA A 30 -18.66 -5.11 15.83
C ALA A 30 -19.39 -4.15 14.86
N GLU A 31 -18.63 -3.43 14.05
CA GLU A 31 -19.14 -2.42 13.11
C GLU A 31 -19.73 -3.04 11.84
N ILE A 32 -19.02 -4.00 11.21
CA ILE A 32 -19.44 -4.60 9.95
C ILE A 32 -20.26 -5.90 10.15
N ILE A 33 -21.14 -6.19 9.21
CA ILE A 33 -22.07 -7.32 9.27
C ILE A 33 -21.36 -8.66 9.45
N SER A 34 -20.26 -8.90 8.73
CA SER A 34 -19.51 -10.16 8.83
C SER A 34 -18.96 -10.39 10.24
N HIS A 35 -18.40 -9.35 10.88
CA HIS A 35 -17.90 -9.42 12.25
C HIS A 35 -19.04 -9.68 13.24
N GLN A 36 -20.17 -8.98 13.08
CA GLN A 36 -21.36 -9.18 13.92
C GLN A 36 -21.86 -10.62 13.85
N LEU A 37 -22.01 -11.17 12.65
CA LEU A 37 -22.51 -12.53 12.44
C LEU A 37 -21.55 -13.59 12.99
N LEU A 38 -20.25 -13.44 12.79
CA LEU A 38 -19.24 -14.38 13.32
C LEU A 38 -19.27 -14.43 14.86
N LEU A 39 -19.38 -13.28 15.53
CA LEU A 39 -19.48 -13.22 16.99
C LEU A 39 -20.82 -13.78 17.48
N LYS A 40 -21.94 -13.34 16.89
CA LYS A 40 -23.28 -13.80 17.31
C LYS A 40 -23.46 -15.29 17.14
N ALA A 41 -23.05 -15.84 16.03
CA ALA A 41 -23.20 -17.27 15.75
C ALA A 41 -22.14 -18.15 16.45
N GLY A 42 -21.23 -17.55 17.21
CA GLY A 42 -20.23 -18.32 17.98
C GLY A 42 -19.13 -18.94 17.13
N TYR A 43 -18.81 -18.37 15.99
CA TYR A 43 -17.69 -18.78 15.16
C TYR A 43 -16.35 -18.32 15.70
N ILE A 44 -16.32 -17.10 16.24
CA ILE A 44 -15.13 -16.53 16.85
C ILE A 44 -15.42 -15.97 18.25
N ARG A 45 -14.37 -15.83 19.05
CA ARG A 45 -14.39 -15.10 20.31
C ARG A 45 -13.21 -14.16 20.37
N ARG A 46 -13.49 -12.92 20.77
CA ARG A 46 -12.45 -11.92 20.97
C ARG A 46 -11.67 -12.23 22.24
N VAL A 47 -10.36 -12.35 22.11
CA VAL A 47 -9.42 -12.46 23.24
C VAL A 47 -8.88 -11.08 23.57
N ASN A 48 -8.47 -10.33 22.56
CA ASN A 48 -8.03 -8.93 22.66
C ASN A 48 -8.27 -8.21 21.34
N SER A 49 -7.95 -6.93 21.25
CA SER A 49 -8.03 -6.16 20.02
C SER A 49 -7.19 -6.80 18.90
N GLY A 50 -7.84 -7.24 17.82
CA GLY A 50 -7.19 -7.93 16.70
C GLY A 50 -6.72 -9.36 16.99
N ILE A 51 -7.13 -9.97 18.11
CA ILE A 51 -6.79 -11.34 18.48
C ILE A 51 -8.07 -12.12 18.77
N TYR A 52 -8.31 -13.20 18.02
CA TYR A 52 -9.54 -13.98 18.07
C TYR A 52 -9.26 -15.48 18.23
N ALA A 53 -10.05 -16.12 19.07
CA ALA A 53 -10.13 -17.56 19.10
C ALA A 53 -11.08 -18.06 18.02
N TYR A 54 -10.65 -19.03 17.22
CA TYR A 54 -11.48 -19.73 16.25
C TYR A 54 -12.22 -20.88 16.93
N MET A 55 -13.55 -20.80 16.97
CA MET A 55 -14.38 -21.80 17.61
C MET A 55 -14.60 -23.01 16.66
N PRO A 56 -15.11 -24.15 17.13
CA PRO A 56 -15.19 -25.37 16.32
C PRO A 56 -15.93 -25.23 15.00
N LEU A 57 -16.96 -24.39 14.91
CA LEU A 57 -17.64 -24.13 13.63
C LEU A 57 -16.73 -23.35 12.66
N MET A 58 -15.98 -22.37 13.18
CA MET A 58 -15.04 -21.62 12.36
C MET A 58 -13.88 -22.49 11.89
N LEU A 59 -13.38 -23.38 12.76
CA LEU A 59 -12.31 -24.31 12.37
C LEU A 59 -12.72 -25.17 11.18
N ARG A 60 -13.97 -25.68 11.15
CA ARG A 60 -14.50 -26.41 9.98
C ARG A 60 -14.55 -25.57 8.70
N VAL A 61 -14.87 -24.29 8.83
CA VAL A 61 -14.84 -23.36 7.67
C VAL A 61 -13.42 -23.19 7.17
N ILE A 62 -12.47 -22.96 8.08
CA ILE A 62 -11.03 -22.85 7.75
C ILE A 62 -10.52 -24.10 7.07
N GLU A 63 -10.83 -25.30 7.59
CA GLU A 63 -10.46 -26.59 6.99
C GLU A 63 -11.02 -26.76 5.58
N LYS A 64 -12.28 -26.37 5.37
CA LYS A 64 -12.94 -26.44 4.05
C LYS A 64 -12.30 -25.48 3.04
N ILE A 65 -12.04 -24.23 3.45
CA ILE A 65 -11.34 -23.25 2.61
C ILE A 65 -9.92 -23.74 2.31
N SER A 66 -9.21 -24.26 3.31
CA SER A 66 -7.86 -24.83 3.13
C SER A 66 -7.85 -25.96 2.11
N SER A 67 -8.84 -26.87 2.17
CA SER A 67 -8.96 -27.97 1.21
C SER A 67 -9.22 -27.48 -0.24
N ILE A 68 -9.97 -26.40 -0.41
CA ILE A 68 -10.17 -25.79 -1.73
C ILE A 68 -8.85 -25.21 -2.25
N ILE A 69 -8.14 -24.45 -1.41
CA ILE A 69 -6.84 -23.85 -1.74
C ILE A 69 -5.82 -24.94 -2.11
N GLU A 70 -5.69 -25.99 -1.29
CA GLU A 70 -4.76 -27.10 -1.50
C GLU A 70 -5.02 -27.83 -2.83
N ARG A 71 -6.29 -28.05 -3.17
CA ARG A 71 -6.65 -28.70 -4.43
C ARG A 71 -6.20 -27.87 -5.64
N GLU A 72 -6.50 -26.57 -5.63
CA GLU A 72 -6.15 -25.68 -6.75
C GLU A 72 -4.63 -25.49 -6.88
N LEU A 73 -3.92 -25.29 -5.77
CA LEU A 73 -2.46 -25.14 -5.80
C LEU A 73 -1.74 -26.42 -6.19
N LYS A 74 -2.23 -27.59 -5.75
CA LYS A 74 -1.71 -28.90 -6.19
C LYS A 74 -1.89 -29.10 -7.70
N SER A 75 -3.00 -28.63 -8.28
CA SER A 75 -3.27 -28.77 -9.70
C SER A 75 -2.27 -28.02 -10.60
N ILE A 76 -1.64 -26.96 -10.07
CA ILE A 76 -0.61 -26.17 -10.77
C ILE A 76 0.82 -26.53 -10.35
N GLY A 77 1.00 -27.61 -9.58
CA GLY A 77 2.31 -28.16 -9.21
C GLY A 77 2.95 -27.54 -7.96
N CYS A 78 2.21 -26.82 -7.12
CA CYS A 78 2.76 -26.28 -5.88
C CYS A 78 2.91 -27.34 -4.79
N THR A 79 3.99 -27.28 -4.03
CA THR A 79 4.32 -28.17 -2.93
C THR A 79 4.04 -27.52 -1.58
N LYS A 80 3.25 -28.20 -0.74
CA LYS A 80 2.94 -27.74 0.62
C LYS A 80 4.09 -28.01 1.57
N LEU A 81 4.42 -27.04 2.42
CA LEU A 81 5.37 -27.16 3.52
C LEU A 81 4.87 -26.39 4.76
N LEU A 82 5.65 -26.36 5.81
CA LEU A 82 5.37 -25.60 7.02
C LEU A 82 6.67 -24.97 7.52
N LEU A 83 6.70 -23.65 7.62
CA LEU A 83 7.86 -22.86 8.01
C LEU A 83 7.74 -22.38 9.48
N PRO A 84 8.85 -22.10 10.17
CA PRO A 84 8.81 -21.58 11.53
C PRO A 84 8.19 -20.18 11.58
N GLN A 85 7.52 -19.88 12.72
CA GLN A 85 6.93 -18.55 12.97
C GLN A 85 7.89 -17.61 13.68
N LEU A 86 8.87 -18.15 14.37
CA LEU A 86 9.89 -17.39 15.07
C LEU A 86 11.12 -17.22 14.16
N HIS A 87 11.35 -16.00 13.71
CA HIS A 87 12.41 -15.68 12.77
C HIS A 87 13.60 -15.03 13.47
N PRO A 88 14.84 -15.52 13.26
CA PRO A 88 16.03 -14.81 13.69
C PRO A 88 16.16 -13.45 12.98
N ALA A 89 16.49 -12.40 13.73
CA ALA A 89 16.71 -11.06 13.16
C ALA A 89 17.77 -11.03 12.05
N ASP A 90 18.76 -11.91 12.13
CA ASP A 90 19.87 -11.96 11.16
C ASP A 90 19.41 -12.25 9.73
N LEU A 91 18.34 -13.01 9.53
CA LEU A 91 17.75 -13.24 8.20
C LEU A 91 17.19 -11.95 7.60
N TRP A 92 16.50 -11.17 8.42
CA TRP A 92 15.88 -9.90 8.03
C TRP A 92 16.90 -8.77 7.87
N LYS A 93 18.00 -8.80 8.65
CA LYS A 93 19.14 -7.89 8.50
C LYS A 93 19.88 -8.15 7.19
N LYS A 94 20.01 -9.40 6.76
CA LYS A 94 20.60 -9.75 5.45
C LYS A 94 19.79 -9.24 4.26
N SER A 95 18.47 -9.18 4.37
CA SER A 95 17.60 -8.61 3.33
C SER A 95 17.39 -7.10 3.48
N GLU A 96 18.02 -6.46 4.48
CA GLU A 96 17.91 -5.03 4.80
C GLU A 96 16.48 -4.60 5.18
N ARG A 97 15.61 -5.56 5.55
CA ARG A 97 14.20 -5.31 5.87
C ARG A 97 13.92 -5.21 7.38
N TRP A 98 14.90 -5.53 8.24
CA TRP A 98 14.69 -5.55 9.70
C TRP A 98 14.21 -4.23 10.25
N GLU A 99 14.93 -3.14 9.96
CA GLU A 99 14.60 -1.80 10.47
C GLU A 99 13.23 -1.32 9.95
N GLY A 100 12.94 -1.53 8.67
CA GLY A 100 11.65 -1.14 8.07
C GLY A 100 10.46 -1.89 8.65
N TYR A 101 10.67 -3.09 9.20
CA TYR A 101 9.61 -3.92 9.77
C TYR A 101 9.48 -3.82 11.28
N THR A 102 10.49 -3.34 12.00
CA THR A 102 10.51 -3.29 13.48
C THR A 102 10.54 -1.89 14.06
N ALA A 103 10.94 -0.87 13.27
CA ALA A 103 11.06 0.52 13.73
C ALA A 103 9.89 1.39 13.21
N GLY A 104 9.50 2.39 13.99
CA GLY A 104 8.46 3.36 13.63
C GLY A 104 7.09 2.71 13.46
N GLU A 105 6.56 2.73 12.23
CA GLU A 105 5.29 2.09 11.86
C GLU A 105 5.46 0.64 11.38
N GLY A 106 6.58 0.01 11.74
CA GLY A 106 6.86 -1.38 11.41
C GLY A 106 5.81 -2.35 11.94
N ILE A 107 5.51 -3.36 11.15
CA ILE A 107 4.40 -4.32 11.41
C ILE A 107 4.85 -5.62 12.07
N MET A 108 6.13 -5.77 12.41
CA MET A 108 6.66 -7.00 13.00
C MET A 108 6.75 -6.89 14.52
N PHE A 109 6.12 -7.83 15.23
CA PHE A 109 6.40 -8.06 16.64
C PHE A 109 7.84 -8.54 16.81
N ASN A 110 8.66 -7.84 17.58
CA ASN A 110 10.02 -8.23 17.90
C ASN A 110 10.17 -8.61 19.37
N LEU A 111 11.10 -9.51 19.65
CA LEU A 111 11.39 -10.00 21.00
C LEU A 111 12.86 -10.41 21.11
N LYS A 112 13.33 -10.54 22.36
CA LYS A 112 14.66 -11.06 22.66
C LYS A 112 14.54 -12.36 23.43
N ASP A 113 15.39 -13.34 23.10
CA ASP A 113 15.50 -14.55 23.88
C ASP A 113 16.27 -14.31 25.20
N ARG A 114 16.42 -15.35 26.01
CA ARG A 114 17.13 -15.27 27.29
C ARG A 114 18.63 -14.97 27.14
N GLN A 115 19.20 -15.13 25.95
CA GLN A 115 20.59 -14.81 25.62
C GLN A 115 20.74 -13.40 25.00
N GLY A 116 19.62 -12.66 24.88
CA GLY A 116 19.60 -11.33 24.26
C GLY A 116 19.58 -11.31 22.74
N LYS A 117 19.44 -12.47 22.07
CA LYS A 117 19.31 -12.54 20.61
C LYS A 117 17.94 -12.02 20.18
N GLU A 118 17.94 -11.28 19.10
CA GLU A 118 16.72 -10.67 18.53
C GLU A 118 16.00 -11.63 17.59
N PHE A 119 14.68 -11.67 17.73
CA PHE A 119 13.76 -12.46 16.89
C PHE A 119 12.55 -11.60 16.53
N GLY A 120 11.86 -11.99 15.45
CA GLY A 120 10.55 -11.45 15.06
C GLY A 120 9.52 -12.56 14.93
N LEU A 121 8.24 -12.24 15.21
CA LEU A 121 7.13 -13.10 14.82
C LEU A 121 6.78 -12.82 13.35
N ALA A 122 6.70 -13.87 12.56
CA ALA A 122 6.59 -13.82 11.11
C ALA A 122 5.37 -13.03 10.57
N PRO A 123 5.53 -11.85 9.96
CA PRO A 123 4.50 -11.21 9.16
C PRO A 123 4.40 -11.80 7.75
N THR A 124 5.49 -12.39 7.26
CA THR A 124 5.69 -13.07 5.98
C THR A 124 6.93 -13.96 6.06
N HIS A 125 7.27 -14.74 5.02
CA HIS A 125 8.34 -15.77 5.10
C HIS A 125 9.33 -15.72 3.93
N GLU A 126 9.46 -14.64 3.19
CA GLU A 126 10.40 -14.55 2.05
C GLU A 126 11.83 -14.89 2.47
N GLU A 127 12.30 -14.37 3.60
CA GLU A 127 13.66 -14.59 4.09
C GLU A 127 13.91 -16.07 4.42
N VAL A 128 12.97 -16.69 5.12
CA VAL A 128 13.11 -18.09 5.55
C VAL A 128 13.07 -19.03 4.37
N ILE A 129 12.08 -18.88 3.48
CA ILE A 129 11.93 -19.79 2.34
C ILE A 129 13.07 -19.62 1.34
N THR A 130 13.59 -18.40 1.17
CA THR A 130 14.74 -18.15 0.28
C THR A 130 16.01 -18.80 0.85
N SER A 131 16.23 -18.74 2.16
CA SER A 131 17.35 -19.43 2.81
C SER A 131 17.26 -20.95 2.59
N ILE A 132 16.08 -21.54 2.84
CA ILE A 132 15.87 -22.97 2.64
C ILE A 132 16.01 -23.36 1.15
N ALA A 133 15.42 -22.58 0.25
CA ALA A 133 15.50 -22.84 -1.19
C ALA A 133 16.96 -22.80 -1.70
N SER A 134 17.78 -21.91 -1.18
CA SER A 134 19.19 -21.84 -1.54
C SER A 134 20.01 -23.07 -1.09
N GLU A 135 19.54 -23.80 -0.08
CA GLU A 135 20.16 -25.04 0.38
C GLU A 135 19.72 -26.27 -0.40
N ILE A 136 18.45 -26.31 -0.84
CA ILE A 136 17.87 -27.51 -1.46
C ILE A 136 17.86 -27.45 -3.00
N ILE A 137 17.88 -26.26 -3.60
CA ILE A 137 17.92 -26.09 -5.06
C ILE A 137 19.37 -25.91 -5.49
N ASN A 138 19.99 -27.00 -5.90
CA ASN A 138 21.43 -27.02 -6.24
C ASN A 138 21.69 -27.00 -7.76
N SER A 139 20.64 -27.00 -8.57
CA SER A 139 20.75 -26.98 -10.04
C SER A 139 19.56 -26.23 -10.66
N TYR A 140 19.85 -25.47 -11.73
CA TYR A 140 18.80 -24.81 -12.52
C TYR A 140 17.78 -25.82 -13.11
N LYS A 141 18.16 -27.10 -13.26
CA LYS A 141 17.25 -28.17 -13.69
C LYS A 141 16.15 -28.50 -12.70
N GLN A 142 16.30 -28.09 -11.44
CA GLN A 142 15.30 -28.25 -10.39
C GLN A 142 14.26 -27.11 -10.36
N LEU A 143 14.49 -26.04 -11.15
CA LEU A 143 13.55 -24.96 -11.33
C LEU A 143 12.53 -25.34 -12.45
N SER A 144 11.28 -24.95 -12.43
CA SER A 144 10.66 -24.02 -11.50
C SER A 144 10.12 -24.76 -10.27
N GLN A 145 10.18 -24.11 -9.11
CA GLN A 145 9.60 -24.65 -7.88
C GLN A 145 8.60 -23.64 -7.30
N CYS A 146 7.51 -24.14 -6.75
CA CYS A 146 6.58 -23.34 -5.97
C CYS A 146 6.29 -24.04 -4.64
N PHE A 147 6.57 -23.36 -3.55
CA PHE A 147 6.26 -23.81 -2.19
C PHE A 147 5.15 -22.95 -1.60
N TYR A 148 4.27 -23.54 -0.80
CA TYR A 148 3.25 -22.78 -0.10
C TYR A 148 2.96 -23.35 1.28
N GLN A 149 2.40 -22.53 2.14
CA GLN A 149 1.87 -22.93 3.44
C GLN A 149 0.52 -22.30 3.72
N ILE A 150 -0.22 -22.86 4.65
CA ILE A 150 -1.40 -22.26 5.28
C ILE A 150 -1.09 -22.23 6.76
N GLN A 151 -0.83 -21.05 7.29
CA GLN A 151 -0.29 -20.88 8.62
C GLN A 151 -0.59 -19.52 9.22
N THR A 152 -0.57 -19.42 10.54
CA THR A 152 -0.68 -18.17 11.30
C THR A 152 0.40 -17.19 10.90
N LYS A 153 0.03 -15.90 10.83
CA LYS A 153 0.91 -14.76 10.68
C LYS A 153 0.64 -13.76 11.79
N PHE A 154 1.64 -12.94 12.06
CA PHE A 154 1.57 -11.92 13.08
C PHE A 154 1.90 -10.56 12.47
N ARG A 155 1.04 -9.57 12.71
CA ARG A 155 1.28 -8.18 12.32
C ARG A 155 0.90 -7.25 13.45
N ASP A 156 1.81 -6.39 13.87
CA ASP A 156 1.56 -5.40 14.93
C ASP A 156 0.74 -4.22 14.37
N GLU A 157 -0.51 -4.54 14.02
CA GLU A 157 -1.45 -3.56 13.51
C GLU A 157 -1.75 -2.50 14.57
N ILE A 158 -1.52 -1.24 14.23
CA ILE A 158 -1.76 -0.10 15.14
C ILE A 158 -3.26 0.01 15.46
N ARG A 159 -4.12 -0.19 14.44
CA ARG A 159 -5.58 -0.08 14.54
C ARG A 159 -6.27 -1.31 13.97
N PRO A 160 -6.29 -2.44 14.71
CA PRO A 160 -7.08 -3.61 14.29
C PRO A 160 -8.57 -3.23 14.23
N ARG A 161 -9.24 -3.62 13.16
CA ARG A 161 -10.66 -3.30 12.94
C ARG A 161 -11.34 -4.34 12.06
N PHE A 162 -12.67 -4.32 12.03
CA PHE A 162 -13.51 -5.18 11.18
C PHE A 162 -13.31 -6.68 11.43
N GLY A 163 -13.05 -7.07 12.69
CA GLY A 163 -12.92 -8.48 13.10
C GLY A 163 -11.73 -9.17 12.45
N LEU A 164 -12.00 -10.20 11.65
CA LEU A 164 -10.94 -10.99 10.99
C LEU A 164 -10.33 -10.32 9.77
N MET A 165 -10.88 -9.21 9.27
CA MET A 165 -10.34 -8.57 8.08
C MET A 165 -9.01 -7.86 8.34
N ARG A 166 -8.85 -7.24 9.52
CA ARG A 166 -7.62 -6.59 9.93
C ARG A 166 -7.26 -6.90 11.38
N SER A 167 -6.60 -8.02 11.56
CA SER A 167 -6.24 -8.58 12.87
C SER A 167 -4.72 -8.66 13.05
N ARG A 168 -4.28 -8.84 14.30
CA ARG A 168 -2.86 -8.95 14.68
C ARG A 168 -2.33 -10.38 14.53
N GLU A 169 -3.22 -11.35 14.68
CA GLU A 169 -2.94 -12.76 14.48
C GLU A 169 -4.02 -13.34 13.56
N PHE A 170 -3.61 -13.96 12.45
CA PHE A 170 -4.51 -14.47 11.44
C PHE A 170 -3.88 -15.59 10.63
N ILE A 171 -4.69 -16.38 9.95
CA ILE A 171 -4.23 -17.48 9.08
C ILE A 171 -4.10 -16.95 7.66
N MET A 172 -2.95 -17.18 7.03
CA MET A 172 -2.66 -16.82 5.65
C MET A 172 -2.25 -18.05 4.85
N LYS A 173 -2.69 -18.13 3.59
CA LYS A 173 -1.99 -18.93 2.59
C LYS A 173 -0.95 -18.03 1.94
N ASP A 174 0.29 -18.37 2.08
CA ASP A 174 1.40 -17.72 1.39
C ASP A 174 2.14 -18.74 0.51
N GLY A 175 2.57 -18.28 -0.68
CA GLY A 175 3.26 -19.11 -1.66
C GLY A 175 4.44 -18.38 -2.26
N TYR A 176 5.50 -19.11 -2.53
CA TYR A 176 6.79 -18.61 -2.97
C TYR A 176 7.29 -19.43 -4.13
N SER A 177 7.63 -18.80 -5.25
CA SER A 177 8.08 -19.50 -6.44
C SER A 177 9.45 -19.05 -6.89
N PHE A 178 10.22 -19.98 -7.43
CA PHE A 178 11.59 -19.80 -7.88
C PHE A 178 11.69 -20.24 -9.33
N HIS A 179 12.21 -19.38 -10.19
CA HIS A 179 12.20 -19.52 -11.64
C HIS A 179 13.57 -19.31 -12.26
N SER A 180 13.80 -19.91 -13.43
CA SER A 180 15.05 -19.77 -14.17
C SER A 180 15.08 -18.56 -15.11
N SER A 181 13.92 -17.96 -15.40
CA SER A 181 13.78 -16.80 -16.27
C SER A 181 12.53 -15.99 -15.95
N GLU A 182 12.52 -14.73 -16.37
CA GLU A 182 11.35 -13.83 -16.24
C GLU A 182 10.13 -14.35 -17.01
N ASN A 183 10.33 -14.95 -18.18
CA ASN A 183 9.24 -15.53 -18.97
C ASN A 183 8.58 -16.71 -18.25
N ASP A 184 9.37 -17.56 -17.60
CA ASP A 184 8.87 -18.66 -16.80
C ASP A 184 8.09 -18.14 -15.57
N LEU A 185 8.64 -17.13 -14.86
CA LEU A 185 7.95 -16.45 -13.78
C LEU A 185 6.61 -15.86 -14.24
N ALA A 186 6.58 -15.12 -15.35
CA ALA A 186 5.37 -14.51 -15.88
C ALA A 186 4.31 -15.57 -16.24
N SER A 187 4.71 -16.65 -16.87
CA SER A 187 3.81 -17.78 -17.19
C SER A 187 3.22 -18.42 -15.92
N PHE A 188 4.05 -18.61 -14.90
CA PHE A 188 3.59 -19.17 -13.64
C PHE A 188 2.69 -18.20 -12.86
N TYR A 189 3.00 -16.90 -12.90
CA TYR A 189 2.19 -15.84 -12.28
C TYR A 189 0.75 -15.83 -12.83
N GLU A 190 0.58 -15.97 -14.16
CA GLU A 190 -0.75 -16.08 -14.75
C GLU A 190 -1.47 -17.39 -14.36
N LYS A 191 -0.76 -18.52 -14.28
CA LYS A 191 -1.33 -19.79 -13.76
C LYS A 191 -1.80 -19.64 -12.30
N MET A 192 -1.01 -18.96 -11.47
CA MET A 192 -1.37 -18.67 -10.08
C MET A 192 -2.60 -17.75 -10.01
N GLY A 193 -2.66 -16.71 -10.84
CA GLY A 193 -3.82 -15.84 -10.95
C GLY A 193 -5.09 -16.61 -11.25
N LYS A 194 -5.02 -17.55 -12.21
CA LYS A 194 -6.16 -18.41 -12.56
C LYS A 194 -6.57 -19.36 -11.44
N ALA A 195 -5.59 -19.88 -10.72
CA ALA A 195 -5.87 -20.70 -9.51
C ALA A 195 -6.60 -19.88 -8.43
N TYR A 196 -6.23 -18.62 -8.23
CA TYR A 196 -6.92 -17.74 -7.29
C TYR A 196 -8.36 -17.45 -7.70
N GLU A 197 -8.62 -17.16 -8.98
CA GLU A 197 -10.00 -17.01 -9.48
C GLU A 197 -10.84 -18.26 -9.18
N ASN A 198 -10.29 -19.46 -9.43
CA ASN A 198 -10.97 -20.72 -9.14
C ASN A 198 -11.23 -20.94 -7.64
N ILE A 199 -10.25 -20.57 -6.79
CA ILE A 199 -10.40 -20.66 -5.32
C ILE A 199 -11.55 -19.75 -4.87
N PHE A 200 -11.55 -18.47 -5.25
CA PHE A 200 -12.59 -17.53 -4.85
C PHE A 200 -13.96 -17.94 -5.38
N LYS A 201 -14.05 -18.34 -6.63
CA LYS A 201 -15.29 -18.88 -7.21
C LYS A 201 -15.78 -20.11 -6.46
N SER A 202 -14.90 -21.03 -6.08
CA SER A 202 -15.25 -22.21 -5.28
C SER A 202 -15.70 -21.86 -3.86
N CYS A 203 -15.29 -20.69 -3.35
CA CYS A 203 -15.78 -20.13 -2.09
C CYS A 203 -17.06 -19.29 -2.25
N GLY A 204 -17.62 -19.18 -3.46
CA GLY A 204 -18.83 -18.41 -3.75
C GLY A 204 -18.59 -16.90 -3.88
N LEU A 205 -17.37 -16.49 -4.19
CA LEU A 205 -16.98 -15.09 -4.35
C LEU A 205 -16.70 -14.79 -5.83
N GLU A 206 -17.31 -13.73 -6.33
CA GLU A 206 -16.95 -13.13 -7.62
C GLU A 206 -15.92 -12.04 -7.38
N THR A 207 -14.76 -12.18 -8.00
CA THR A 207 -13.64 -11.25 -7.82
C THR A 207 -13.28 -10.56 -9.11
N VAL A 208 -12.82 -9.32 -9.00
CA VAL A 208 -12.20 -8.55 -10.08
C VAL A 208 -10.70 -8.51 -9.80
N GLY A 209 -9.89 -9.00 -10.76
CA GLY A 209 -8.43 -8.85 -10.68
C GLY A 209 -8.04 -7.42 -11.03
N VAL A 210 -7.43 -6.70 -10.09
CA VAL A 210 -7.02 -5.31 -10.25
C VAL A 210 -5.51 -5.17 -10.17
N GLU A 211 -4.94 -4.26 -10.97
CA GLU A 211 -3.54 -3.87 -10.80
C GLU A 211 -3.37 -3.10 -9.49
N ALA A 212 -2.37 -3.49 -8.72
CA ALA A 212 -2.08 -2.92 -7.42
C ALA A 212 -0.62 -2.48 -7.31
N ASP A 213 -0.33 -1.68 -6.29
CA ASP A 213 1.04 -1.36 -5.90
C ASP A 213 1.66 -2.53 -5.13
N SER A 214 2.96 -2.78 -5.34
CA SER A 214 3.67 -3.86 -4.66
C SER A 214 4.06 -3.54 -3.22
N GLY A 215 3.90 -2.30 -2.77
CA GLY A 215 4.20 -1.84 -1.41
C GLY A 215 5.64 -2.09 -0.96
N ALA A 216 5.81 -2.25 0.34
CA ALA A 216 7.12 -2.48 0.97
C ALA A 216 7.77 -3.82 0.60
N ILE A 217 7.00 -4.79 0.09
CA ILE A 217 7.53 -6.08 -0.37
C ILE A 217 8.34 -5.88 -1.66
N GLY A 218 7.98 -4.87 -2.47
CA GLY A 218 8.63 -4.57 -3.74
C GLY A 218 8.14 -5.48 -4.88
N GLY A 219 8.76 -5.33 -6.05
CA GLY A 219 8.41 -6.07 -7.26
C GLY A 219 7.94 -5.18 -8.40
N ALA A 220 7.95 -5.72 -9.63
CA ALA A 220 7.61 -4.97 -10.85
C ALA A 220 6.09 -4.82 -11.06
N SER A 221 5.31 -5.79 -10.60
CA SER A 221 3.85 -5.80 -10.73
C SER A 221 3.20 -6.51 -9.55
N SER A 222 1.98 -6.09 -9.23
CA SER A 222 1.13 -6.73 -8.23
C SER A 222 -0.30 -6.80 -8.77
N LYS A 223 -1.02 -7.85 -8.42
CA LYS A 223 -2.44 -8.03 -8.75
C LYS A 223 -3.19 -8.41 -7.48
N GLU A 224 -4.29 -7.74 -7.22
CA GLU A 224 -5.22 -8.03 -6.14
C GLU A 224 -6.54 -8.56 -6.69
N PHE A 225 -7.14 -9.51 -5.99
CA PHE A 225 -8.46 -10.05 -6.31
C PHE A 225 -9.47 -9.45 -5.36
N MET A 226 -10.20 -8.43 -5.84
CA MET A 226 -11.11 -7.62 -5.04
C MET A 226 -12.55 -8.10 -5.19
N VAL A 227 -13.28 -8.12 -4.10
CA VAL A 227 -14.74 -8.30 -4.07
C VAL A 227 -15.38 -6.94 -3.88
N THR A 228 -16.30 -6.57 -4.75
CA THR A 228 -17.02 -5.30 -4.61
C THR A 228 -18.03 -5.40 -3.47
N ALA A 229 -17.99 -4.48 -2.52
CA ALA A 229 -18.88 -4.41 -1.38
C ALA A 229 -19.01 -2.95 -0.89
N ASP A 230 -20.21 -2.58 -0.41
CA ASP A 230 -20.46 -1.24 0.14
C ASP A 230 -19.61 -0.94 1.39
N SER A 231 -19.23 -1.99 2.11
CA SER A 231 -18.35 -1.92 3.29
C SER A 231 -16.86 -2.08 2.95
N GLY A 232 -16.46 -1.97 1.67
CA GLY A 232 -15.06 -2.07 1.24
C GLY A 232 -14.21 -0.92 1.79
N GLU A 233 -12.94 -1.21 2.09
CA GLU A 233 -11.98 -0.21 2.57
C GLU A 233 -11.32 0.55 1.41
N ASP A 234 -11.11 -0.11 0.27
CA ASP A 234 -10.36 0.41 -0.87
C ASP A 234 -11.29 0.72 -2.05
N ALA A 235 -10.98 1.82 -2.73
CA ALA A 235 -11.65 2.18 -3.98
C ALA A 235 -10.91 1.57 -5.17
N ILE A 236 -11.67 0.93 -6.07
CA ILE A 236 -11.16 0.41 -7.33
C ILE A 236 -11.79 1.15 -8.51
N LEU A 237 -11.00 1.37 -9.54
CA LEU A 237 -11.44 1.94 -10.81
C LEU A 237 -11.39 0.85 -11.88
N PHE A 238 -12.48 0.68 -12.61
CA PHE A 238 -12.55 -0.29 -13.71
C PHE A 238 -13.38 0.26 -14.87
N THR A 239 -13.03 -0.19 -16.08
CA THR A 239 -13.80 0.14 -17.28
C THR A 239 -15.01 -0.78 -17.42
N GLN A 240 -16.09 -0.29 -18.03
CA GLN A 240 -17.28 -1.12 -18.29
C GLN A 240 -16.97 -2.38 -19.13
N SER A 241 -15.96 -2.30 -19.99
CA SER A 241 -15.49 -3.46 -20.79
C SER A 241 -14.70 -4.49 -19.99
N GLY A 242 -14.30 -4.18 -18.73
CA GLY A 242 -13.40 -5.03 -17.95
C GLY A 242 -11.95 -5.09 -18.46
N SER A 243 -11.61 -4.28 -19.45
CA SER A 243 -10.26 -4.27 -20.06
C SER A 243 -9.20 -3.59 -19.19
N TYR A 244 -9.63 -2.82 -18.20
CA TYR A 244 -8.75 -2.17 -17.21
C TYR A 244 -9.41 -2.17 -15.85
N ALA A 245 -8.66 -2.58 -14.84
CA ALA A 245 -9.03 -2.47 -13.44
C ALA A 245 -7.78 -2.23 -12.59
N ALA A 246 -7.83 -1.24 -11.71
CA ALA A 246 -6.73 -0.91 -10.80
C ALA A 246 -7.25 -0.33 -9.49
N ASN A 247 -6.51 -0.51 -8.41
CA ASN A 247 -6.79 0.21 -7.18
C ASN A 247 -6.43 1.71 -7.35
N ILE A 248 -6.94 2.56 -6.47
CA ILE A 248 -6.76 4.01 -6.57
C ILE A 248 -5.27 4.42 -6.51
N GLU A 249 -4.44 3.63 -5.88
CA GLU A 249 -2.99 3.88 -5.73
C GLU A 249 -2.24 3.63 -7.03
N LYS A 250 -2.71 2.69 -7.85
CA LYS A 250 -2.10 2.33 -9.13
C LYS A 250 -2.78 2.99 -10.32
N ALA A 251 -4.06 3.29 -10.21
CA ALA A 251 -4.89 3.80 -11.31
C ALA A 251 -4.28 5.05 -11.97
N ILE A 252 -4.28 5.07 -13.29
CA ILE A 252 -3.83 6.21 -14.09
C ILE A 252 -5.08 6.96 -14.55
N SER A 253 -5.15 8.25 -14.20
CA SER A 253 -6.19 9.14 -14.67
C SER A 253 -5.63 10.11 -15.71
N ILE A 254 -6.45 10.46 -16.69
CA ILE A 254 -6.15 11.53 -17.65
C ILE A 254 -6.96 12.73 -17.17
N PRO A 255 -6.33 13.82 -16.71
CA PRO A 255 -7.05 15.01 -16.28
C PRO A 255 -7.75 15.67 -17.47
N THR A 256 -8.86 16.35 -17.19
CA THR A 256 -9.58 17.13 -18.19
C THR A 256 -8.67 18.18 -18.85
N GLN A 257 -9.01 18.62 -20.05
CA GLN A 257 -8.27 19.69 -20.71
C GLN A 257 -8.30 20.95 -19.84
N PRO A 258 -7.16 21.63 -19.64
CA PRO A 258 -7.11 22.85 -18.84
C PRO A 258 -7.79 23.99 -19.57
N ILE A 259 -8.40 24.90 -18.82
CA ILE A 259 -8.87 26.17 -19.35
C ILE A 259 -7.65 27.07 -19.58
N SER A 260 -7.56 27.68 -20.76
CA SER A 260 -6.47 28.60 -21.06
C SER A 260 -6.54 29.85 -20.17
N LEU A 261 -5.41 30.28 -19.65
CA LEU A 261 -5.32 31.53 -18.90
C LEU A 261 -5.55 32.75 -19.85
N LYS A 262 -6.37 33.70 -19.44
CA LYS A 262 -6.64 34.92 -20.19
C LYS A 262 -5.34 35.69 -20.50
N GLU A 263 -5.24 36.34 -21.65
CA GLU A 263 -4.01 37.01 -22.10
C GLU A 263 -3.65 38.23 -21.24
N ASP A 264 -4.64 38.92 -20.70
CA ASP A 264 -4.51 40.11 -19.85
C ASP A 264 -3.95 39.76 -18.45
N ILE A 265 -4.02 38.51 -18.01
CA ILE A 265 -3.44 38.09 -16.75
C ILE A 265 -1.94 37.85 -16.96
N SER A 266 -1.10 38.69 -16.35
CA SER A 266 0.35 38.63 -16.48
C SER A 266 1.06 39.20 -15.25
N GLY A 267 2.32 38.81 -15.06
CA GLY A 267 3.19 39.37 -14.03
C GLY A 267 2.87 38.88 -12.60
N LEU A 268 3.07 39.75 -11.64
CA LEU A 268 2.88 39.52 -10.22
C LEU A 268 1.44 39.86 -9.82
N LEU A 269 0.81 38.97 -9.06
CA LEU A 269 -0.54 39.12 -8.53
C LEU A 269 -0.47 39.31 -7.01
N GLU A 270 -1.05 40.39 -6.50
CA GLU A 270 -1.22 40.52 -5.05
C GLU A 270 -2.38 39.66 -4.57
N THR A 271 -2.09 38.76 -3.67
CA THR A 271 -3.04 37.73 -3.17
C THR A 271 -2.98 37.64 -1.66
N PRO A 272 -3.30 38.72 -0.91
CA PRO A 272 -3.19 38.77 0.52
C PRO A 272 -4.09 37.73 1.16
N HIS A 273 -3.50 36.88 2.05
CA HIS A 273 -4.16 35.81 2.77
C HIS A 273 -4.74 34.66 1.90
N GLN A 274 -4.46 34.61 0.60
CA GLN A 274 -4.98 33.59 -0.31
C GLN A 274 -4.00 32.40 -0.41
N LYS A 275 -4.00 31.53 0.60
CA LYS A 275 -3.09 30.36 0.67
C LYS A 275 -3.64 29.12 -0.04
N THR A 276 -4.95 29.04 -0.24
CA THR A 276 -5.59 27.86 -0.84
C THR A 276 -5.91 28.08 -2.31
N ILE A 277 -5.96 27.01 -3.10
CA ILE A 277 -6.40 27.07 -4.50
C ILE A 277 -7.79 27.70 -4.62
N PHE A 278 -8.69 27.36 -3.68
CA PHE A 278 -10.04 27.92 -3.66
C PHE A 278 -10.03 29.44 -3.51
N ASP A 279 -9.24 29.98 -2.57
CA ASP A 279 -9.16 31.43 -2.34
C ASP A 279 -8.57 32.16 -3.54
N VAL A 280 -7.48 31.61 -4.11
CA VAL A 280 -6.84 32.20 -5.29
C VAL A 280 -7.80 32.22 -6.49
N CYS A 281 -8.49 31.11 -6.75
CA CYS A 281 -9.44 31.01 -7.85
C CYS A 281 -10.61 32.01 -7.69
N LYS A 282 -11.25 31.98 -6.51
CA LYS A 282 -12.44 32.79 -6.24
C LYS A 282 -12.18 34.28 -6.33
N ASN A 283 -11.03 34.75 -5.82
CA ASN A 283 -10.74 36.18 -5.74
C ASN A 283 -10.10 36.73 -7.01
N ASN A 284 -9.59 35.89 -7.90
CA ASN A 284 -8.89 36.33 -9.13
C ASN A 284 -9.56 35.84 -10.43
N ASP A 285 -10.80 35.34 -10.35
CA ASP A 285 -11.55 34.78 -11.51
C ASP A 285 -10.76 33.73 -12.30
N LEU A 286 -10.13 32.80 -11.56
CA LEU A 286 -9.31 31.74 -12.12
C LEU A 286 -10.00 30.37 -11.94
N ASP A 287 -9.73 29.47 -12.89
CA ASP A 287 -10.10 28.06 -12.76
C ASP A 287 -8.94 27.27 -12.12
N PRO A 288 -9.21 26.28 -11.26
CA PRO A 288 -8.17 25.45 -10.67
C PRO A 288 -7.21 24.79 -11.68
N SER A 289 -7.68 24.51 -12.90
CA SER A 289 -6.85 23.96 -13.98
C SER A 289 -5.80 24.93 -14.54
N GLN A 290 -5.91 26.22 -14.21
CA GLN A 290 -4.97 27.27 -14.60
C GLN A 290 -3.86 27.50 -13.57
N ILE A 291 -3.90 26.78 -12.45
CA ILE A 291 -2.96 26.91 -11.34
C ILE A 291 -2.05 25.69 -11.27
N VAL A 292 -0.78 25.92 -10.97
CA VAL A 292 0.14 24.88 -10.51
C VAL A 292 0.37 25.08 -9.02
N LYS A 293 -0.07 24.11 -8.22
CA LYS A 293 0.22 24.11 -6.79
C LYS A 293 1.53 23.39 -6.53
N VAL A 294 2.28 23.91 -5.59
CA VAL A 294 3.54 23.36 -5.13
C VAL A 294 3.36 22.87 -3.71
N VAL A 295 3.57 21.59 -3.50
CA VAL A 295 3.49 20.95 -2.18
C VAL A 295 4.88 20.49 -1.78
N VAL A 296 5.26 20.80 -0.55
CA VAL A 296 6.57 20.46 -0.03
C VAL A 296 6.45 19.28 0.92
N PHE A 297 7.30 18.28 0.71
CA PHE A 297 7.43 17.13 1.58
C PHE A 297 8.85 17.01 2.12
N LEU A 298 8.98 16.29 3.22
CA LEU A 298 10.24 15.81 3.78
C LEU A 298 10.33 14.31 3.57
N ALA A 299 11.38 13.89 2.88
CA ALA A 299 11.69 12.50 2.63
C ALA A 299 12.83 12.05 3.54
N LYS A 300 12.58 11.07 4.42
CA LYS A 300 13.59 10.46 5.28
C LYS A 300 14.05 9.15 4.67
N PHE A 301 15.33 9.04 4.34
CA PHE A 301 15.95 7.84 3.82
C PHE A 301 16.75 7.12 4.90
N GLU A 302 16.95 5.82 4.72
CA GLU A 302 17.74 4.98 5.62
C GLU A 302 19.18 5.49 5.74
N GLY A 303 19.67 5.63 6.97
CA GLY A 303 21.02 6.09 7.29
C GLY A 303 21.37 7.51 6.83
N LYS A 304 20.40 8.31 6.36
CA LYS A 304 20.61 9.63 5.77
C LYS A 304 19.81 10.74 6.44
N LEU A 305 20.19 11.97 6.07
CA LEU A 305 19.47 13.18 6.41
C LEU A 305 18.12 13.23 5.69
N GLU A 306 17.20 14.04 6.20
CA GLU A 306 15.94 14.34 5.54
C GLU A 306 16.20 15.20 4.27
N ILE A 307 15.62 14.80 3.15
CA ILE A 307 15.71 15.52 1.88
C ILE A 307 14.35 16.18 1.58
N PRO A 308 14.32 17.48 1.31
CA PRO A 308 13.09 18.15 0.92
C PRO A 308 12.71 17.83 -0.52
N ILE A 309 11.41 17.61 -0.74
CA ILE A 309 10.80 17.31 -2.03
C ILE A 309 9.87 18.46 -2.41
N LEU A 310 10.05 18.99 -3.61
CA LEU A 310 9.16 19.98 -4.21
C LEU A 310 8.28 19.26 -5.24
N ALA A 311 7.00 19.07 -4.94
CA ALA A 311 6.07 18.39 -5.81
C ALA A 311 5.09 19.38 -6.45
N CYS A 312 5.14 19.50 -7.78
CA CYS A 312 4.29 20.37 -8.57
C CYS A 312 3.17 19.57 -9.25
N ILE A 313 1.93 20.02 -9.07
CA ILE A 313 0.74 19.40 -9.66
C ILE A 313 -0.28 20.48 -10.04
N ARG A 314 -1.13 20.20 -11.03
CA ARG A 314 -2.20 21.12 -11.41
C ARG A 314 -3.21 21.31 -10.28
N GLY A 315 -3.75 22.49 -10.11
CA GLY A 315 -4.56 22.89 -8.96
C GLY A 315 -5.82 22.07 -8.73
N ASP A 316 -6.44 21.56 -9.81
CA ASP A 316 -7.61 20.68 -9.78
C ASP A 316 -7.28 19.20 -9.48
N GLN A 317 -6.01 18.85 -9.37
CA GLN A 317 -5.56 17.47 -9.10
C GLN A 317 -5.09 17.34 -7.65
N HIS A 318 -5.09 16.10 -7.15
CA HIS A 318 -4.57 15.76 -5.83
C HIS A 318 -3.31 14.89 -5.94
N ILE A 319 -2.33 15.15 -5.08
CA ILE A 319 -1.15 14.28 -4.99
C ILE A 319 -1.56 12.98 -4.32
N ASN A 320 -1.28 11.86 -5.01
CA ASN A 320 -1.33 10.54 -4.39
C ASN A 320 0.02 10.27 -3.73
N GLU A 321 0.03 10.24 -2.40
CA GLU A 321 1.27 10.13 -1.60
C GLU A 321 1.97 8.79 -1.83
N VAL A 322 1.23 7.70 -2.06
CA VAL A 322 1.82 6.38 -2.36
C VAL A 322 2.57 6.42 -3.70
N LYS A 323 1.97 7.02 -4.74
CA LYS A 323 2.65 7.19 -6.03
C LYS A 323 3.89 8.08 -5.92
N LEU A 324 3.79 9.15 -5.15
CA LEU A 324 4.92 10.05 -4.90
C LEU A 324 6.03 9.33 -4.14
N PHE A 325 5.70 8.60 -3.07
CA PHE A 325 6.62 7.77 -2.30
C PHE A 325 7.37 6.77 -3.19
N ASN A 326 6.64 6.00 -3.99
CA ASN A 326 7.21 5.02 -4.90
C ASN A 326 8.11 5.66 -5.97
N ARG A 327 7.73 6.85 -6.46
CA ARG A 327 8.56 7.60 -7.41
C ARG A 327 9.87 8.04 -6.79
N ILE A 328 9.83 8.63 -5.60
CA ILE A 328 11.01 9.10 -4.87
C ILE A 328 11.93 7.91 -4.53
N ASN A 329 11.36 6.81 -4.05
CA ASN A 329 12.13 5.60 -3.71
C ASN A 329 12.89 5.02 -4.91
N LYS A 330 12.32 5.10 -6.12
CA LYS A 330 13.02 4.67 -7.36
C LYS A 330 14.13 5.62 -7.81
N LEU A 331 14.11 6.87 -7.36
CA LEU A 331 15.11 7.89 -7.75
C LEU A 331 16.35 7.89 -6.87
N HIS A 332 16.27 7.25 -5.72
CA HIS A 332 17.34 7.26 -4.73
C HIS A 332 17.87 5.84 -4.49
N SER A 333 19.19 5.74 -4.25
CA SER A 333 19.85 4.45 -4.00
C SER A 333 19.59 3.85 -2.61
N SER A 334 19.09 4.66 -1.67
CA SER A 334 18.71 4.22 -0.31
C SER A 334 17.20 4.14 -0.19
N SER A 335 16.70 3.21 0.62
CA SER A 335 15.28 3.02 0.86
C SER A 335 14.64 4.24 1.53
N LEU A 336 13.51 4.70 1.01
CA LEU A 336 12.72 5.76 1.62
C LEU A 336 11.94 5.18 2.81
N ILE A 337 12.17 5.72 4.00
CA ILE A 337 11.52 5.26 5.23
C ILE A 337 10.19 6.01 5.46
N LYS A 338 10.20 7.33 5.24
CA LYS A 338 9.07 8.20 5.54
C LYS A 338 8.98 9.36 4.56
N LEU A 339 7.77 9.68 4.14
CA LEU A 339 7.42 10.89 3.41
C LEU A 339 6.40 11.67 4.25
N GLN A 340 6.65 12.93 4.52
CA GLN A 340 5.79 13.77 5.35
C GLN A 340 5.59 15.12 4.71
N ILE A 341 4.34 15.58 4.62
CA ILE A 341 4.01 16.92 4.16
C ILE A 341 4.56 17.97 5.14
N VAL A 342 5.06 19.08 4.63
CA VAL A 342 5.53 20.21 5.44
C VAL A 342 4.34 21.12 5.75
N GLU A 343 4.03 21.28 7.04
CA GLU A 343 3.01 22.16 7.57
C GLU A 343 3.65 23.32 8.37
N ASP A 344 2.88 24.37 8.68
CA ASP A 344 3.36 25.54 9.46
C ASP A 344 4.09 25.17 10.76
N LYS A 345 3.60 24.12 11.50
CA LYS A 345 4.25 23.63 12.71
C LYS A 345 5.67 23.09 12.48
N ASN A 346 5.90 22.44 11.35
CA ASN A 346 7.22 21.89 11.02
C ASN A 346 8.23 23.00 10.68
N ILE A 347 7.76 24.12 10.17
CA ILE A 347 8.60 25.29 9.86
C ILE A 347 9.16 25.88 11.15
N ILE A 348 8.32 26.03 12.17
CA ILE A 348 8.73 26.57 13.49
C ILE A 348 9.69 25.58 14.17
N GLU A 349 9.35 24.31 14.23
CA GLU A 349 10.16 23.27 14.87
C GLU A 349 11.55 23.07 14.24
N LYS A 350 11.65 23.27 12.92
CA LYS A 350 12.87 23.03 12.14
C LYS A 350 13.64 24.30 11.77
N ASN A 351 13.27 25.46 12.36
CA ASN A 351 13.89 26.75 12.09
C ASN A 351 13.98 27.14 10.60
N LEU A 352 12.93 26.83 9.85
CA LEU A 352 12.80 27.20 8.44
C LEU A 352 12.35 28.66 8.34
N VAL A 353 13.26 29.57 8.55
CA VAL A 353 12.98 31.01 8.53
C VAL A 353 12.71 31.44 7.08
N ASN A 354 11.59 32.17 6.86
CA ASN A 354 11.16 32.75 5.59
C ASN A 354 10.63 31.76 4.53
N PHE A 355 10.02 30.68 4.96
CA PHE A 355 9.40 29.73 4.05
C PHE A 355 7.92 30.09 3.81
N PRO A 356 7.56 30.67 2.65
CA PRO A 356 6.22 31.22 2.42
C PRO A 356 5.23 30.12 2.03
N LEU A 357 4.87 29.20 2.97
CA LEU A 357 3.87 28.17 2.71
C LEU A 357 2.56 28.77 2.21
N GLY A 358 2.01 28.15 1.17
CA GLY A 358 0.85 28.65 0.44
C GLY A 358 1.20 29.63 -0.69
N PHE A 359 2.44 30.13 -0.75
CA PHE A 359 2.93 31.05 -1.79
C PHE A 359 4.20 30.55 -2.49
N ILE A 360 4.51 29.26 -2.38
CA ILE A 360 5.70 28.66 -3.00
C ILE A 360 5.43 28.44 -4.48
N GLY A 361 6.39 28.86 -5.30
CA GLY A 361 6.40 28.65 -6.74
C GLY A 361 7.32 27.52 -7.17
N PRO A 362 7.18 27.03 -8.42
CA PRO A 362 8.02 25.96 -8.96
C PRO A 362 9.49 26.40 -9.12
N ASP A 363 9.78 27.69 -9.15
CA ASP A 363 11.10 28.29 -9.28
C ASP A 363 11.79 28.57 -7.92
N LEU A 364 11.29 28.00 -6.81
CA LEU A 364 11.92 28.16 -5.50
C LEU A 364 13.39 27.76 -5.55
N GLU A 365 14.28 28.67 -5.17
CA GLU A 365 15.73 28.44 -5.16
C GLU A 365 16.15 27.52 -3.99
N ASN A 366 17.17 26.70 -4.21
CA ASN A 366 17.67 25.77 -3.18
C ASN A 366 18.23 26.51 -1.95
N GLU A 367 18.77 27.71 -2.14
CA GLU A 367 19.34 28.59 -1.12
C GLU A 367 18.31 29.18 -0.17
N THR A 368 17.03 29.15 -0.53
CA THR A 368 15.93 29.64 0.30
C THR A 368 15.76 28.83 1.57
N ILE A 369 16.29 27.60 1.60
CA ILE A 369 16.34 26.81 2.80
C ILE A 369 17.62 27.17 3.56
N LYS A 370 17.49 28.01 4.58
CA LYS A 370 18.49 28.05 5.65
C LYS A 370 18.30 26.78 6.48
N ALA A 371 18.91 25.71 5.99
CA ALA A 371 18.81 24.41 6.62
C ALA A 371 19.29 24.47 8.06
N SER A 372 18.48 23.96 8.99
CA SER A 372 19.04 23.31 10.16
C SER A 372 20.06 22.28 9.64
N SER A 373 21.10 21.96 10.40
CA SER A 373 22.20 21.05 10.07
C SER A 373 21.78 19.66 9.53
N ASN A 374 20.47 19.38 9.46
CA ASN A 374 19.87 18.09 9.18
C ASN A 374 19.22 17.98 7.78
N TRP A 375 19.29 19.00 6.92
CA TRP A 375 18.74 18.92 5.57
C TRP A 375 19.84 18.84 4.52
N ASP A 376 19.62 18.00 3.51
CA ASP A 376 20.43 18.07 2.30
C ASP A 376 20.10 19.39 1.57
N LYS A 377 21.13 20.09 1.07
CA LYS A 377 20.98 21.37 0.36
C LYS A 377 20.37 21.22 -1.03
N LYS A 378 20.11 19.98 -1.50
CA LYS A 378 19.52 19.70 -2.79
C LYS A 378 18.08 19.24 -2.62
N TRP A 379 17.14 19.95 -3.26
CA TRP A 379 15.77 19.54 -3.41
C TRP A 379 15.66 18.42 -4.45
N ILE A 380 14.78 17.44 -4.17
CA ILE A 380 14.25 16.61 -5.24
C ILE A 380 13.00 17.31 -5.79
N ARG A 381 13.02 17.62 -7.07
CA ARG A 381 11.92 18.35 -7.75
C ARG A 381 11.15 17.37 -8.63
N ILE A 382 9.86 17.26 -8.39
CA ILE A 382 8.96 16.35 -9.13
C ILE A 382 7.83 17.20 -9.71
N ILE A 383 7.54 17.01 -11.00
CA ILE A 383 6.43 17.64 -11.66
C ILE A 383 5.51 16.61 -12.29
N ASP A 384 4.22 16.75 -12.00
CA ASP A 384 3.19 15.91 -12.61
C ASP A 384 2.94 16.34 -14.06
N PRO A 385 2.67 15.41 -15.00
CA PRO A 385 2.34 15.74 -16.38
C PRO A 385 1.20 16.73 -16.54
N SER A 386 0.21 16.73 -15.63
CA SER A 386 -0.88 17.71 -15.64
C SER A 386 -0.38 19.14 -15.47
N ALA A 387 0.69 19.37 -14.72
CA ALA A 387 1.31 20.68 -14.53
C ALA A 387 2.33 20.99 -15.64
N SER A 388 3.18 20.03 -16.02
CA SER A 388 4.24 20.24 -17.03
C SER A 388 3.70 20.50 -18.44
N ASN A 389 2.46 20.14 -18.72
CA ASN A 389 1.82 20.37 -20.02
C ASN A 389 1.15 21.76 -20.14
N LEU A 390 1.10 22.54 -19.06
CA LEU A 390 0.57 23.91 -19.12
C LEU A 390 1.57 24.85 -19.80
N SER A 391 1.09 25.64 -20.76
CA SER A 391 1.90 26.66 -21.44
C SER A 391 2.04 27.95 -20.62
N LYS A 392 0.95 28.32 -19.92
CA LYS A 392 0.86 29.52 -19.08
C LYS A 392 0.00 29.15 -17.87
N PHE A 393 0.44 29.51 -16.67
CA PHE A 393 -0.27 29.17 -15.43
C PHE A 393 0.07 30.14 -14.30
N VAL A 394 -0.73 30.14 -13.24
CA VAL A 394 -0.48 30.87 -12.00
C VAL A 394 0.11 29.94 -10.94
N SER A 395 1.09 30.42 -10.18
CA SER A 395 1.64 29.71 -9.03
C SER A 395 2.15 30.69 -7.99
N GLY A 396 2.58 30.23 -6.82
CA GLY A 396 3.17 31.07 -5.80
C GLY A 396 4.40 31.85 -6.31
N ALA A 397 4.61 33.04 -5.81
CA ALA A 397 5.73 33.90 -6.20
C ALA A 397 6.96 33.79 -5.28
N ASN A 398 7.03 32.76 -4.42
CA ASN A 398 8.05 32.61 -3.36
C ASN A 398 8.10 33.79 -2.39
N LYS A 399 7.02 34.53 -2.30
CA LYS A 399 6.85 35.68 -1.44
C LYS A 399 5.48 35.67 -0.83
N GLU A 400 5.39 35.89 0.47
CA GLU A 400 4.12 35.92 1.19
C GLU A 400 3.16 36.92 0.59
N ASN A 401 1.88 36.53 0.42
CA ASN A 401 0.80 37.30 -0.17
C ASN A 401 0.97 37.60 -1.67
N PHE A 402 1.80 36.85 -2.38
CA PHE A 402 1.96 37.02 -3.82
C PHE A 402 1.93 35.70 -4.57
N HIS A 403 1.23 35.72 -5.71
CA HIS A 403 1.33 34.72 -6.78
C HIS A 403 1.88 35.40 -8.04
N LYS A 404 2.35 34.63 -9.00
CA LYS A 404 2.76 35.15 -10.30
C LYS A 404 2.36 34.24 -11.44
N VAL A 405 2.30 34.83 -12.63
CA VAL A 405 2.08 34.10 -13.87
C VAL A 405 3.40 33.55 -14.36
N PHE A 406 3.43 32.28 -14.62
CA PHE A 406 4.56 31.55 -15.21
C PHE A 406 4.28 31.24 -16.67
N GLN A 407 5.32 31.32 -17.49
CA GLN A 407 5.37 30.66 -18.79
C GLN A 407 6.04 29.30 -18.63
N ARG A 408 5.76 28.38 -19.54
CA ARG A 408 6.30 26.99 -19.47
C ARG A 408 7.82 26.89 -19.26
N PHE A 409 8.56 27.93 -19.66
CA PHE A 409 10.02 27.95 -19.64
C PHE A 409 10.62 28.86 -18.57
N ASP A 410 9.82 29.46 -17.69
CA ASP A 410 10.29 30.38 -16.65
C ASP A 410 11.06 29.67 -15.52
N PHE A 411 11.03 28.36 -15.48
CA PHE A 411 11.83 27.54 -14.59
C PHE A 411 12.52 26.43 -15.39
N SER A 412 13.69 26.00 -14.95
CA SER A 412 14.45 24.98 -15.68
C SER A 412 13.79 23.63 -15.58
N PRO A 413 13.21 23.06 -16.68
CA PRO A 413 12.65 21.71 -16.64
C PRO A 413 13.70 20.63 -16.37
N LYS A 414 15.01 20.95 -16.54
CA LYS A 414 16.12 20.01 -16.30
C LYS A 414 16.28 19.66 -14.82
N ASP A 415 15.79 20.51 -13.92
CA ASP A 415 15.83 20.28 -12.48
C ASP A 415 14.63 19.46 -11.99
N TYR A 416 13.65 19.21 -12.87
CA TYR A 416 12.46 18.45 -12.57
C TYR A 416 12.48 17.06 -13.18
N ILE A 417 12.10 16.09 -12.36
CA ILE A 417 11.92 14.72 -12.80
C ILE A 417 10.45 14.56 -13.16
N SER A 418 10.18 14.41 -14.46
CA SER A 418 8.86 14.04 -14.95
C SER A 418 8.53 12.60 -14.61
N ARG A 419 7.24 12.34 -14.46
CA ARG A 419 6.70 11.00 -14.20
C ARG A 419 6.87 10.08 -15.43
#